data_f028c9b36306bdee860fe06308093892
#
_entry.id   f028c9b36306bdee860fe06308093892
#
_cell.length_a   1.000
_cell.length_b   1.000
_cell.length_c   1.000
_cell.angle_alpha   90.00
_cell.angle_beta   90.00
_cell.angle_gamma   90.00
#
_symmetry.space_group_name_H-M   'P 1'
#
loop_
_entity.id
_entity.type
_entity.pdbx_description
1 polymer ?
#
loop_
_entity_poly.entity_id
_entity_poly.type
_entity_poly.pdbx_seq_one_letter_code
_entity_poly.pdbx_strand_id
1 'polypeptide(L)'
;MKNETKKLSYIEGIGSIVINVILFILKYWVGIMTGSIAIIADAWHTLSDSLTSIVVILGAKISSKPADDNHPFGHGRAESVASIIIGVLLFIVGSNFLFDAIQRLKSKEAAVFTMSAIVIFILSVIIKEAMAQFSFWAYRKTKSPSLKADGWHHRSDSIASAIILFSIFIGKNLWWIDGVFGIIVSALIIYTAFDIIKEASQPILGKKPAQANVEQIRKVAKNYNLNQIHQIKEHSYGSHLEYTMHVCMQKNTQIHGAHDIIRKFKDDLREKLKIEATVFIEPD
;
A
#
# COMPACT_ATOMS: atom_id res chain seq x y z
N MET A 1 -14.89 21.41 0.14
CA MET A 1 -13.63 20.77 0.55
C MET A 1 -13.67 19.24 0.47
N LYS A 2 -14.46 18.48 1.27
CA LYS A 2 -14.47 17.00 1.18
C LYS A 2 -14.78 16.42 -0.20
N ASN A 3 -15.72 16.99 -0.95
CA ASN A 3 -16.06 16.52 -2.30
C ASN A 3 -14.96 16.83 -3.34
N GLU A 4 -14.30 17.95 -3.22
CA GLU A 4 -13.22 18.36 -4.12
C GLU A 4 -11.96 17.50 -3.89
N THR A 5 -11.63 17.21 -2.63
CA THR A 5 -10.54 16.29 -2.29
C THR A 5 -10.78 14.90 -2.88
N LYS A 6 -11.99 14.34 -2.69
CA LYS A 6 -12.34 13.03 -3.28
C LYS A 6 -12.22 13.03 -4.80
N LYS A 7 -12.72 14.08 -5.47
CA LYS A 7 -12.67 14.21 -6.92
C LYS A 7 -11.22 14.26 -7.43
N LEU A 8 -10.37 15.10 -6.80
CA LEU A 8 -8.97 15.24 -7.22
C LEU A 8 -8.14 13.99 -6.95
N SER A 9 -8.33 13.32 -5.79
CA SER A 9 -7.67 12.04 -5.52
C SER A 9 -8.12 10.93 -6.48
N TYR A 10 -9.39 10.92 -6.88
CA TYR A 10 -9.91 9.96 -7.84
C TYR A 10 -9.36 10.18 -9.26
N ILE A 11 -9.27 11.45 -9.72
CA ILE A 11 -8.68 11.81 -11.01
C ILE A 11 -7.19 11.46 -11.02
N GLU A 12 -6.47 11.77 -9.94
CA GLU A 12 -5.06 11.44 -9.80
C GLU A 12 -4.85 9.92 -9.84
N GLY A 13 -5.55 9.15 -9.02
CA GLY A 13 -5.38 7.70 -8.94
C GLY A 13 -5.68 6.96 -10.25
N ILE A 14 -6.81 7.28 -10.92
CA ILE A 14 -7.13 6.66 -12.22
C ILE A 14 -6.18 7.15 -13.31
N GLY A 15 -5.87 8.43 -13.33
CA GLY A 15 -4.93 9.00 -14.28
C GLY A 15 -3.55 8.36 -14.17
N SER A 16 -3.09 8.16 -12.92
CA SER A 16 -1.83 7.48 -12.62
C SER A 16 -1.81 6.03 -13.14
N ILE A 17 -2.87 5.25 -12.89
CA ILE A 17 -2.98 3.88 -13.38
C ILE A 17 -2.89 3.85 -14.92
N VAL A 18 -3.68 4.65 -15.60
CA VAL A 18 -3.73 4.65 -17.08
C VAL A 18 -2.37 5.04 -17.65
N ILE A 19 -1.77 6.11 -17.15
CA ILE A 19 -0.47 6.60 -17.61
C ILE A 19 0.64 5.57 -17.34
N ASN A 20 0.67 4.98 -16.15
CA ASN A 20 1.67 3.97 -15.79
C ASN A 20 1.55 2.70 -16.66
N VAL A 21 0.32 2.25 -16.99
CA VAL A 21 0.12 1.12 -17.90
C VAL A 21 0.64 1.45 -19.31
N ILE A 22 0.38 2.67 -19.81
CA ILE A 22 0.91 3.11 -21.12
C ILE A 22 2.44 3.16 -21.08
N LEU A 23 3.02 3.76 -20.04
CA LEU A 23 4.48 3.83 -19.90
C LEU A 23 5.10 2.44 -19.74
N PHE A 24 4.46 1.51 -19.03
CA PHE A 24 4.89 0.12 -18.95
C PHE A 24 4.98 -0.51 -20.34
N ILE A 25 3.92 -0.42 -21.14
CA ILE A 25 3.89 -1.01 -22.48
C ILE A 25 5.01 -0.46 -23.36
N LEU A 26 5.20 0.87 -23.34
CA LEU A 26 6.24 1.53 -24.12
C LEU A 26 7.66 1.15 -23.66
N LYS A 27 7.92 1.18 -22.36
CA LYS A 27 9.22 0.81 -21.77
C LYS A 27 9.51 -0.68 -21.99
N TYR A 28 8.53 -1.56 -21.79
CA TYR A 28 8.67 -2.99 -21.96
C TYR A 28 8.98 -3.35 -23.41
N TRP A 29 8.27 -2.75 -24.37
CA TRP A 29 8.51 -2.93 -25.78
C TRP A 29 9.96 -2.53 -26.16
N VAL A 30 10.40 -1.35 -25.73
CA VAL A 30 11.76 -0.90 -26.02
C VAL A 30 12.83 -1.68 -25.25
N GLY A 31 12.51 -2.16 -24.05
CA GLY A 31 13.38 -3.03 -23.27
C GLY A 31 13.68 -4.34 -24.01
N ILE A 32 12.65 -4.98 -24.59
CA ILE A 32 12.81 -6.18 -25.42
C ILE A 32 13.64 -5.87 -26.67
N MET A 33 13.36 -4.75 -27.35
CA MET A 33 14.07 -4.35 -28.58
C MET A 33 15.55 -4.08 -28.36
N THR A 34 15.91 -3.57 -27.18
CA THR A 34 17.31 -3.26 -26.82
C THR A 34 18.01 -4.40 -26.09
N GLY A 35 17.27 -5.39 -25.60
CA GLY A 35 17.77 -6.42 -24.71
C GLY A 35 18.30 -5.88 -23.38
N SER A 36 17.90 -4.68 -22.96
CA SER A 36 18.33 -4.06 -21.71
C SER A 36 17.52 -4.57 -20.53
N ILE A 37 18.20 -5.22 -19.59
CA ILE A 37 17.58 -5.73 -18.34
C ILE A 37 17.14 -4.57 -17.46
N ALA A 38 17.93 -3.49 -17.41
CA ALA A 38 17.57 -2.29 -16.63
C ALA A 38 16.26 -1.68 -17.13
N ILE A 39 16.06 -1.55 -18.45
CA ILE A 39 14.83 -1.01 -19.04
C ILE A 39 13.63 -1.92 -18.78
N ILE A 40 13.79 -3.25 -18.92
CA ILE A 40 12.71 -4.20 -18.66
C ILE A 40 12.33 -4.17 -17.17
N ALA A 41 13.31 -4.15 -16.27
CA ALA A 41 13.05 -4.06 -14.84
C ALA A 41 12.35 -2.76 -14.46
N ASP A 42 12.74 -1.61 -15.03
CA ASP A 42 12.08 -0.32 -14.83
C ASP A 42 10.63 -0.31 -15.38
N ALA A 43 10.39 -0.99 -16.50
CA ALA A 43 9.02 -1.18 -17.00
C ALA A 43 8.17 -1.96 -15.95
N TRP A 44 8.67 -3.07 -15.44
CA TRP A 44 7.96 -3.84 -14.39
C TRP A 44 7.78 -3.07 -13.09
N HIS A 45 8.74 -2.23 -12.71
CA HIS A 45 8.57 -1.32 -11.59
C HIS A 45 7.40 -0.36 -11.83
N THR A 46 7.33 0.27 -13.01
CA THR A 46 6.21 1.15 -13.40
C THR A 46 4.86 0.40 -13.41
N LEU A 47 4.83 -0.88 -13.79
CA LEU A 47 3.62 -1.70 -13.71
C LEU A 47 3.24 -2.00 -12.26
N SER A 48 4.21 -2.27 -11.39
CA SER A 48 3.94 -2.59 -9.98
C SER A 48 3.20 -1.47 -9.26
N ASP A 49 3.48 -0.22 -9.58
CA ASP A 49 2.78 0.95 -9.05
C ASP A 49 1.29 0.92 -9.42
N SER A 50 0.99 0.54 -10.69
CA SER A 50 -0.40 0.39 -11.16
C SER A 50 -1.10 -0.82 -10.55
N LEU A 51 -0.41 -1.95 -10.42
CA LEU A 51 -0.97 -3.18 -9.84
C LEU A 51 -1.39 -2.94 -8.39
N THR A 52 -0.57 -2.25 -7.60
CA THR A 52 -0.90 -1.89 -6.23
C THR A 52 -2.19 -1.06 -6.19
N SER A 53 -2.31 -0.04 -7.03
CA SER A 53 -3.51 0.80 -7.12
C SER A 53 -4.75 0.02 -7.59
N ILE A 54 -4.61 -0.86 -8.57
CA ILE A 54 -5.70 -1.73 -9.06
C ILE A 54 -6.19 -2.67 -7.96
N VAL A 55 -5.25 -3.26 -7.19
CA VAL A 55 -5.61 -4.15 -6.08
C VAL A 55 -6.35 -3.42 -4.98
N VAL A 56 -5.93 -2.20 -4.65
CA VAL A 56 -6.67 -1.38 -3.68
C VAL A 56 -8.10 -1.14 -4.16
N ILE A 57 -8.31 -0.81 -5.45
CA ILE A 57 -9.66 -0.59 -6.01
C ILE A 57 -10.49 -1.89 -6.05
N LEU A 58 -9.94 -2.98 -6.56
CA LEU A 58 -10.64 -4.28 -6.64
C LEU A 58 -10.83 -4.88 -5.25
N GLY A 59 -9.81 -4.79 -4.41
CA GLY A 59 -9.85 -5.23 -3.03
C GLY A 59 -10.92 -4.49 -2.24
N ALA A 60 -11.01 -3.17 -2.36
CA ALA A 60 -12.06 -2.37 -1.75
C ALA A 60 -13.46 -2.79 -2.22
N LYS A 61 -13.63 -3.17 -3.49
CA LYS A 61 -14.91 -3.67 -4.02
C LYS A 61 -15.28 -5.03 -3.44
N ILE A 62 -14.34 -5.95 -3.29
CA ILE A 62 -14.57 -7.27 -2.71
C ILE A 62 -14.75 -7.15 -1.19
N SER A 63 -13.91 -6.36 -0.54
CA SER A 63 -13.96 -6.14 0.91
C SER A 63 -15.23 -5.42 1.37
N SER A 64 -15.91 -4.70 0.47
CA SER A 64 -17.19 -4.06 0.75
C SER A 64 -18.39 -5.01 0.77
N LYS A 65 -18.21 -6.29 0.39
CA LYS A 65 -19.29 -7.27 0.51
C LYS A 65 -19.61 -7.50 1.99
N PRO A 66 -20.91 -7.47 2.35
CA PRO A 66 -21.34 -7.71 3.73
C PRO A 66 -21.01 -9.14 4.17
N ALA A 67 -21.18 -9.38 5.46
CA ALA A 67 -21.13 -10.73 6.02
C ALA A 67 -22.14 -11.64 5.34
N ASP A 68 -21.75 -12.89 5.13
CA ASP A 68 -22.56 -13.99 4.63
C ASP A 68 -22.36 -15.25 5.50
N ASP A 69 -23.03 -16.34 5.19
CA ASP A 69 -22.96 -17.58 5.95
C ASP A 69 -21.54 -18.19 6.00
N ASN A 70 -20.73 -17.97 4.95
CA ASN A 70 -19.36 -18.47 4.89
C ASN A 70 -18.34 -17.50 5.54
N HIS A 71 -18.65 -16.21 5.56
CA HIS A 71 -17.78 -15.15 6.10
C HIS A 71 -18.57 -14.24 7.06
N PRO A 72 -18.85 -14.70 8.30
CA PRO A 72 -19.67 -13.95 9.27
C PRO A 72 -19.12 -12.57 9.65
N PHE A 73 -17.80 -12.35 9.52
CA PHE A 73 -17.16 -11.04 9.75
C PHE A 73 -17.02 -10.20 8.47
N GLY A 74 -17.62 -10.65 7.36
CA GLY A 74 -17.49 -9.98 6.06
C GLY A 74 -16.22 -10.35 5.31
N HIS A 75 -16.02 -9.72 4.16
CA HIS A 75 -14.92 -10.02 3.23
C HIS A 75 -13.75 -9.04 3.31
N GLY A 76 -13.69 -8.21 4.35
CA GLY A 76 -12.75 -7.10 4.42
C GLY A 76 -11.26 -7.48 4.34
N ARG A 77 -10.90 -8.69 4.74
CA ARG A 77 -9.50 -9.19 4.62
C ARG A 77 -9.11 -9.62 3.21
N ALA A 78 -10.06 -9.70 2.27
CA ALA A 78 -9.76 -10.07 0.88
C ALA A 78 -8.77 -9.11 0.20
N GLU A 79 -8.80 -7.82 0.56
CA GLU A 79 -7.84 -6.81 0.12
C GLU A 79 -6.41 -7.15 0.56
N SER A 80 -6.23 -7.50 1.84
CA SER A 80 -4.93 -7.91 2.38
C SER A 80 -4.38 -9.17 1.69
N VAL A 81 -5.24 -10.16 1.47
CA VAL A 81 -4.85 -11.41 0.77
C VAL A 81 -4.43 -11.12 -0.67
N ALA A 82 -5.20 -10.31 -1.40
CA ALA A 82 -4.86 -9.93 -2.77
C ALA A 82 -3.54 -9.15 -2.84
N SER A 83 -3.30 -8.24 -1.91
CA SER A 83 -2.05 -7.48 -1.81
C SER A 83 -0.85 -8.39 -1.53
N ILE A 84 -0.98 -9.39 -0.66
CA ILE A 84 0.08 -10.37 -0.41
C ILE A 84 0.40 -11.18 -1.67
N ILE A 85 -0.62 -11.64 -2.41
CA ILE A 85 -0.41 -12.38 -3.67
C ILE A 85 0.40 -11.55 -4.66
N ILE A 86 0.05 -10.27 -4.84
CA ILE A 86 0.80 -9.36 -5.73
C ILE A 86 2.22 -9.14 -5.22
N GLY A 87 2.39 -8.91 -3.93
CA GLY A 87 3.73 -8.77 -3.34
C GLY A 87 4.61 -9.98 -3.63
N VAL A 88 4.07 -11.21 -3.50
CA VAL A 88 4.80 -12.45 -3.83
C VAL A 88 5.14 -12.51 -5.32
N LEU A 89 4.22 -12.19 -6.21
CA LEU A 89 4.48 -12.17 -7.66
C LEU A 89 5.58 -11.16 -8.02
N LEU A 90 5.53 -9.95 -7.44
CA LEU A 90 6.56 -8.92 -7.64
C LEU A 90 7.92 -9.37 -7.09
N PHE A 91 7.95 -10.05 -5.95
CA PHE A 91 9.19 -10.61 -5.40
C PHE A 91 9.82 -11.63 -6.35
N ILE A 92 9.03 -12.52 -6.95
CA ILE A 92 9.49 -13.50 -7.94
C ILE A 92 10.06 -12.78 -9.17
N VAL A 93 9.33 -11.81 -9.72
CA VAL A 93 9.75 -11.01 -10.88
C VAL A 93 11.05 -10.25 -10.59
N GLY A 94 11.13 -9.55 -9.47
CA GLY A 94 12.32 -8.81 -9.07
C GLY A 94 13.53 -9.71 -8.84
N SER A 95 13.32 -10.91 -8.26
CA SER A 95 14.40 -11.89 -8.07
C SER A 95 14.93 -12.44 -9.39
N ASN A 96 14.07 -12.70 -10.38
CA ASN A 96 14.49 -13.12 -11.71
C ASN A 96 15.32 -12.02 -12.41
N PHE A 97 14.86 -10.76 -12.38
CA PHE A 97 15.65 -9.65 -12.95
C PHE A 97 16.98 -9.44 -12.25
N LEU A 98 17.03 -9.63 -10.93
CA LEU A 98 18.30 -9.58 -10.21
C LEU A 98 19.28 -10.66 -10.68
N PHE A 99 18.78 -11.88 -10.87
CA PHE A 99 19.57 -12.97 -11.39
C PHE A 99 20.07 -12.67 -12.82
N ASP A 100 19.19 -12.22 -13.71
CA ASP A 100 19.51 -11.86 -15.09
C ASP A 100 20.53 -10.71 -15.15
N ALA A 101 20.40 -9.70 -14.30
CA ALA A 101 21.34 -8.58 -14.21
C ALA A 101 22.74 -9.02 -13.76
N ILE A 102 22.81 -9.97 -12.80
CA ILE A 102 24.09 -10.58 -12.38
C ILE A 102 24.71 -11.40 -13.51
N GLN A 103 23.90 -12.17 -14.23
CA GLN A 103 24.37 -12.94 -15.40
C GLN A 103 24.91 -12.01 -16.48
N ARG A 104 24.23 -10.88 -16.76
CA ARG A 104 24.65 -9.86 -17.70
C ARG A 104 26.04 -9.31 -17.37
N LEU A 105 26.30 -9.03 -16.09
CA LEU A 105 27.63 -8.60 -15.63
C LEU A 105 28.71 -9.67 -15.83
N LYS A 106 28.36 -10.95 -15.68
CA LYS A 106 29.31 -12.07 -15.88
C LYS A 106 29.60 -12.29 -17.36
N SER A 107 28.60 -12.21 -18.24
CA SER A 107 28.77 -12.41 -19.69
C SER A 107 29.44 -11.24 -20.40
N LYS A 108 29.53 -10.08 -19.73
CA LYS A 108 30.07 -8.82 -20.29
C LYS A 108 29.36 -8.37 -21.59
N GLU A 109 28.11 -8.74 -21.74
CA GLU A 109 27.28 -8.33 -22.88
C GLU A 109 26.78 -6.90 -22.71
N ALA A 110 26.97 -6.05 -23.71
CA ALA A 110 26.42 -4.69 -23.71
C ALA A 110 24.99 -4.68 -24.26
N ALA A 111 24.11 -3.85 -23.67
CA ALA A 111 22.81 -3.58 -24.26
C ALA A 111 22.95 -2.66 -25.47
N VAL A 112 22.12 -2.90 -26.50
CA VAL A 112 22.13 -2.08 -27.72
C VAL A 112 21.02 -1.03 -27.55
N PHE A 113 21.41 0.18 -27.21
CA PHE A 113 20.46 1.28 -27.03
C PHE A 113 20.07 1.91 -28.36
N THR A 114 18.76 2.03 -28.59
CA THR A 114 18.15 2.59 -29.80
C THR A 114 17.65 4.02 -29.56
N MET A 115 17.44 4.78 -30.65
CA MET A 115 16.84 6.11 -30.56
C MET A 115 15.43 6.06 -29.92
N SER A 116 14.66 4.99 -30.16
CA SER A 116 13.35 4.77 -29.52
C SER A 116 13.45 4.68 -27.99
N ALA A 117 14.52 4.05 -27.45
CA ALA A 117 14.74 4.02 -26.01
C ALA A 117 14.91 5.45 -25.44
N ILE A 118 15.73 6.26 -26.08
CA ILE A 118 15.98 7.64 -25.67
C ILE A 118 14.64 8.44 -25.66
N VAL A 119 13.87 8.36 -26.75
CA VAL A 119 12.58 9.09 -26.88
C VAL A 119 11.60 8.65 -25.79
N ILE A 120 11.45 7.33 -25.56
CA ILE A 120 10.51 6.80 -24.56
C ILE A 120 10.93 7.21 -23.16
N PHE A 121 12.21 7.19 -22.82
CA PHE A 121 12.67 7.62 -21.50
C PHE A 121 12.58 9.13 -21.30
N ILE A 122 12.84 9.96 -22.31
CA ILE A 122 12.55 11.40 -22.25
C ILE A 122 11.07 11.63 -21.98
N LEU A 123 10.18 10.94 -22.71
CA LEU A 123 8.73 11.03 -22.52
C LEU A 123 8.33 10.57 -21.12
N SER A 124 8.91 9.48 -20.63
CA SER A 124 8.66 8.97 -19.26
C SER A 124 9.02 10.01 -18.20
N VAL A 125 10.19 10.64 -18.30
CA VAL A 125 10.64 11.69 -17.36
C VAL A 125 9.66 12.87 -17.36
N ILE A 126 9.27 13.36 -18.55
CA ILE A 126 8.35 14.50 -18.69
C ILE A 126 6.98 14.16 -18.12
N ILE A 127 6.44 12.99 -18.44
CA ILE A 127 5.11 12.56 -17.99
C ILE A 127 5.11 12.36 -16.48
N LYS A 128 6.10 11.66 -15.92
CA LYS A 128 6.18 11.42 -14.47
C LYS A 128 6.37 12.73 -13.68
N GLU A 129 7.16 13.68 -14.18
CA GLU A 129 7.27 15.00 -13.54
C GLU A 129 5.97 15.80 -13.67
N ALA A 130 5.26 15.73 -14.80
CA ALA A 130 3.94 16.36 -14.94
C ALA A 130 2.92 15.79 -13.94
N MET A 131 2.91 14.47 -13.74
CA MET A 131 2.10 13.80 -12.71
C MET A 131 2.47 14.30 -11.30
N ALA A 132 3.76 14.38 -10.98
CA ALA A 132 4.24 14.91 -9.72
C ALA A 132 3.74 16.35 -9.47
N GLN A 133 3.85 17.23 -10.48
CA GLN A 133 3.38 18.61 -10.40
C GLN A 133 1.87 18.68 -10.20
N PHE A 134 1.09 17.83 -10.89
CA PHE A 134 -0.35 17.74 -10.69
C PHE A 134 -0.71 17.32 -9.27
N SER A 135 -0.08 16.28 -8.73
CA SER A 135 -0.32 15.80 -7.37
C SER A 135 0.08 16.84 -6.31
N PHE A 136 1.19 17.57 -6.50
CA PHE A 136 1.55 18.69 -5.62
C PHE A 136 0.59 19.88 -5.74
N TRP A 137 0.07 20.18 -6.94
CA TRP A 137 -0.95 21.20 -7.11
C TRP A 137 -2.26 20.80 -6.40
N ALA A 138 -2.70 19.56 -6.56
CA ALA A 138 -3.87 19.03 -5.89
C ALA A 138 -3.70 19.04 -4.36
N TYR A 139 -2.51 18.66 -3.86
CA TYR A 139 -2.16 18.78 -2.44
C TYR A 139 -2.26 20.22 -1.93
N ARG A 140 -1.73 21.21 -2.68
CA ARG A 140 -1.83 22.63 -2.26
C ARG A 140 -3.27 23.08 -2.07
N LYS A 141 -4.20 22.59 -2.89
CA LYS A 141 -5.63 22.90 -2.82
C LYS A 141 -6.35 22.16 -1.68
N THR A 142 -6.04 20.89 -1.48
CA THR A 142 -6.83 20.01 -0.61
C THR A 142 -6.19 19.74 0.75
N LYS A 143 -4.87 19.99 0.88
CA LYS A 143 -4.04 19.62 2.03
C LYS A 143 -4.05 18.12 2.35
N SER A 144 -4.40 17.28 1.37
CA SER A 144 -4.44 15.82 1.52
C SER A 144 -3.03 15.24 1.61
N PRO A 145 -2.65 14.54 2.69
CA PRO A 145 -1.33 13.93 2.82
C PRO A 145 -1.03 12.88 1.74
N SER A 146 -2.07 12.13 1.27
CA SER A 146 -1.91 11.14 0.21
C SER A 146 -1.44 11.80 -1.10
N LEU A 147 -2.10 12.88 -1.55
CA LEU A 147 -1.68 13.61 -2.75
C LEU A 147 -0.26 14.19 -2.66
N LYS A 148 0.21 14.50 -1.44
CA LYS A 148 1.60 14.89 -1.22
C LYS A 148 2.55 13.71 -1.42
N ALA A 149 2.18 12.55 -0.89
CA ALA A 149 2.96 11.32 -1.02
C ALA A 149 3.05 10.89 -2.49
N ASP A 150 1.92 10.91 -3.22
CA ASP A 150 1.87 10.59 -4.66
C ASP A 150 2.76 11.55 -5.47
N GLY A 151 2.76 12.85 -5.15
CA GLY A 151 3.64 13.83 -5.77
C GLY A 151 5.14 13.51 -5.60
N TRP A 152 5.55 13.08 -4.41
CA TRP A 152 6.93 12.64 -4.17
C TRP A 152 7.24 11.30 -4.84
N HIS A 153 6.31 10.36 -4.87
CA HIS A 153 6.44 9.08 -5.56
C HIS A 153 6.69 9.29 -7.06
N HIS A 154 5.82 10.02 -7.76
CA HIS A 154 6.00 10.31 -9.19
C HIS A 154 7.29 11.08 -9.48
N ARG A 155 7.72 11.98 -8.59
CA ARG A 155 9.01 12.65 -8.73
C ARG A 155 10.19 11.71 -8.59
N SER A 156 10.13 10.77 -7.65
CA SER A 156 11.16 9.74 -7.50
C SER A 156 11.26 8.86 -8.75
N ASP A 157 10.13 8.49 -9.35
CA ASP A 157 10.07 7.73 -10.60
C ASP A 157 10.62 8.53 -11.78
N SER A 158 10.34 9.84 -11.84
CA SER A 158 10.92 10.72 -12.84
C SER A 158 12.44 10.75 -12.76
N ILE A 159 12.98 10.87 -11.54
CA ILE A 159 14.44 10.84 -11.29
C ILE A 159 15.02 9.48 -11.66
N ALA A 160 14.37 8.37 -11.30
CA ALA A 160 14.83 7.02 -11.67
C ALA A 160 14.88 6.85 -13.19
N SER A 161 13.82 7.26 -13.92
CA SER A 161 13.79 7.24 -15.37
C SER A 161 14.87 8.15 -16.00
N ALA A 162 15.16 9.32 -15.39
CA ALA A 162 16.24 10.20 -15.82
C ALA A 162 17.63 9.58 -15.65
N ILE A 163 17.85 8.85 -14.55
CA ILE A 163 19.09 8.14 -14.30
C ILE A 163 19.31 7.03 -15.35
N ILE A 164 18.24 6.26 -15.69
CA ILE A 164 18.30 5.25 -16.75
C ILE A 164 18.56 5.92 -18.10
N LEU A 165 17.89 7.03 -18.41
CA LEU A 165 18.15 7.81 -19.62
C LEU A 165 19.63 8.22 -19.71
N PHE A 166 20.20 8.71 -18.61
CA PHE A 166 21.62 9.05 -18.55
C PHE A 166 22.51 7.82 -18.79
N SER A 167 22.13 6.67 -18.24
CA SER A 167 22.86 5.42 -18.47
C SER A 167 22.87 4.99 -19.95
N ILE A 168 21.81 5.27 -20.70
CA ILE A 168 21.73 5.00 -22.15
C ILE A 168 22.79 5.80 -22.92
N PHE A 169 23.03 7.06 -22.56
CA PHE A 169 24.05 7.89 -23.21
C PHE A 169 25.48 7.43 -22.93
N ILE A 170 25.77 6.99 -21.70
CA ILE A 170 27.10 6.54 -21.28
C ILE A 170 27.31 5.07 -21.66
N GLY A 171 26.25 4.26 -21.68
CA GLY A 171 26.29 2.81 -21.84
C GLY A 171 26.85 2.32 -23.17
N LYS A 172 26.91 3.17 -24.21
CA LYS A 172 27.55 2.83 -25.49
C LYS A 172 29.02 2.39 -25.34
N ASN A 173 29.70 2.85 -24.29
CA ASN A 173 31.12 2.57 -24.05
C ASN A 173 31.38 1.68 -22.81
N LEU A 174 30.32 1.37 -22.02
CA LEU A 174 30.45 0.71 -20.72
C LEU A 174 29.50 -0.48 -20.61
N TRP A 175 29.96 -1.65 -20.95
CA TRP A 175 29.19 -2.92 -20.98
C TRP A 175 28.50 -3.25 -19.64
N TRP A 176 29.05 -2.80 -18.51
CA TRP A 176 28.58 -3.13 -17.18
C TRP A 176 27.39 -2.26 -16.70
N ILE A 177 27.11 -1.13 -17.35
CA ILE A 177 26.11 -0.15 -16.89
C ILE A 177 24.71 -0.80 -16.81
N ASP A 178 24.29 -1.51 -17.86
CA ASP A 178 22.95 -2.14 -17.89
C ASP A 178 22.79 -3.16 -16.76
N GLY A 179 23.80 -3.97 -16.49
CA GLY A 179 23.75 -4.93 -15.39
C GLY A 179 23.69 -4.26 -14.01
N VAL A 180 24.47 -3.18 -13.79
CA VAL A 180 24.43 -2.45 -12.51
C VAL A 180 23.07 -1.79 -12.28
N PHE A 181 22.54 -1.08 -13.28
CA PHE A 181 21.20 -0.48 -13.15
C PHE A 181 20.11 -1.55 -13.05
N GLY A 182 20.25 -2.68 -13.76
CA GLY A 182 19.38 -3.83 -13.61
C GLY A 182 19.33 -4.33 -12.16
N ILE A 183 20.50 -4.46 -11.49
CA ILE A 183 20.57 -4.82 -10.06
C ILE A 183 19.86 -3.78 -9.18
N ILE A 184 20.12 -2.49 -9.40
CA ILE A 184 19.51 -1.41 -8.58
C ILE A 184 17.99 -1.45 -8.71
N VAL A 185 17.47 -1.51 -9.94
CA VAL A 185 16.00 -1.52 -10.16
C VAL A 185 15.37 -2.80 -9.64
N SER A 186 16.01 -3.96 -9.84
CA SER A 186 15.54 -5.24 -9.30
C SER A 186 15.47 -5.21 -7.76
N ALA A 187 16.48 -4.64 -7.11
CA ALA A 187 16.49 -4.48 -5.66
C ALA A 187 15.35 -3.56 -5.17
N LEU A 188 15.01 -2.50 -5.92
CA LEU A 188 13.86 -1.65 -5.63
C LEU A 188 12.54 -2.41 -5.75
N ILE A 189 12.36 -3.24 -6.80
CA ILE A 189 11.17 -4.09 -6.96
C ILE A 189 11.03 -5.05 -5.78
N ILE A 190 12.12 -5.72 -5.39
CA ILE A 190 12.14 -6.65 -4.25
C ILE A 190 11.78 -5.90 -2.95
N TYR A 191 12.34 -4.73 -2.73
CA TYR A 191 12.03 -3.90 -1.57
C TYR A 191 10.55 -3.52 -1.52
N THR A 192 9.99 -3.04 -2.64
CA THR A 192 8.55 -2.72 -2.77
C THR A 192 7.67 -3.95 -2.51
N ALA A 193 8.06 -5.11 -3.04
CA ALA A 193 7.35 -6.36 -2.80
C ALA A 193 7.31 -6.72 -1.31
N PHE A 194 8.43 -6.60 -0.61
CA PHE A 194 8.50 -6.82 0.85
C PHE A 194 7.64 -5.84 1.62
N ASP A 195 7.65 -4.56 1.25
CA ASP A 195 6.86 -3.53 1.93
C ASP A 195 5.36 -3.79 1.77
N ILE A 196 4.91 -4.14 0.56
CA ILE A 196 3.52 -4.54 0.28
C ILE A 196 3.12 -5.76 1.14
N ILE A 197 3.93 -6.81 1.18
CA ILE A 197 3.64 -8.02 1.97
C ILE A 197 3.57 -7.68 3.46
N LYS A 198 4.52 -6.91 3.95
CA LYS A 198 4.59 -6.48 5.35
C LYS A 198 3.35 -5.67 5.74
N GLU A 199 2.99 -4.67 4.96
CA GLU A 199 1.83 -3.82 5.23
C GLU A 199 0.52 -4.63 5.19
N ALA A 200 0.33 -5.44 4.16
CA ALA A 200 -0.86 -6.28 4.00
C ALA A 200 -0.98 -7.38 5.07
N SER A 201 0.13 -7.83 5.65
CA SER A 201 0.12 -8.84 6.71
C SER A 201 -0.30 -8.28 8.07
N GLN A 202 -0.11 -6.99 8.34
CA GLN A 202 -0.38 -6.39 9.66
C GLN A 202 -1.84 -6.57 10.13
N PRO A 203 -2.88 -6.34 9.30
CA PRO A 203 -4.27 -6.57 9.70
C PRO A 203 -4.59 -8.04 9.93
N ILE A 204 -3.89 -8.96 9.25
CA ILE A 204 -4.09 -10.41 9.38
C ILE A 204 -3.48 -10.90 10.69
N LEU A 205 -2.27 -10.44 11.03
CA LEU A 205 -1.53 -10.82 12.23
C LEU A 205 -2.09 -10.19 13.51
N GLY A 206 -2.93 -9.17 13.40
CA GLY A 206 -3.45 -8.41 14.53
C GLY A 206 -2.50 -7.29 14.94
N LYS A 207 -2.71 -6.11 14.37
CA LYS A 207 -1.95 -4.91 14.71
C LYS A 207 -2.30 -4.42 16.12
N LYS A 208 -1.30 -3.87 16.83
CA LYS A 208 -1.56 -3.17 18.09
C LYS A 208 -2.57 -2.04 17.89
N PRO A 209 -3.58 -1.91 18.75
CA PRO A 209 -4.54 -0.82 18.68
C PRO A 209 -3.87 0.55 18.67
N ALA A 210 -4.41 1.49 17.89
CA ALA A 210 -3.94 2.87 17.93
C ALA A 210 -4.13 3.46 19.33
N GLN A 211 -3.09 4.11 19.86
CA GLN A 211 -3.12 4.68 21.21
C GLN A 211 -4.32 5.64 21.40
N ALA A 212 -4.63 6.43 20.37
CA ALA A 212 -5.78 7.33 20.39
C ALA A 212 -7.12 6.60 20.61
N ASN A 213 -7.32 5.44 19.98
CA ASN A 213 -8.53 4.63 20.16
C ASN A 213 -8.60 4.04 21.57
N VAL A 214 -7.46 3.56 22.09
CA VAL A 214 -7.37 3.03 23.45
C VAL A 214 -7.74 4.11 24.48
N GLU A 215 -7.25 5.34 24.30
CA GLU A 215 -7.56 6.46 25.18
C GLU A 215 -9.04 6.85 25.12
N GLN A 216 -9.64 6.84 23.92
CA GLN A 216 -11.08 7.10 23.76
C GLN A 216 -11.93 6.02 24.40
N ILE A 217 -11.59 4.73 24.24
CA ILE A 217 -12.27 3.61 24.89
C ILE A 217 -12.21 3.79 26.42
N ARG A 218 -11.02 4.08 26.97
CA ARG A 218 -10.84 4.32 28.41
C ARG A 218 -11.65 5.53 28.91
N LYS A 219 -11.75 6.57 28.09
CA LYS A 219 -12.54 7.76 28.43
C LYS A 219 -14.02 7.44 28.52
N VAL A 220 -14.58 6.66 27.59
CA VAL A 220 -15.97 6.21 27.63
C VAL A 220 -16.20 5.29 28.83
N ALA A 221 -15.29 4.38 29.12
CA ALA A 221 -15.37 3.44 30.23
C ALA A 221 -15.47 4.11 31.61
N LYS A 222 -14.78 5.23 31.80
CA LYS A 222 -14.88 6.02 33.07
C LYS A 222 -16.29 6.46 33.38
N ASN A 223 -17.15 6.71 32.38
CA ASN A 223 -18.53 7.09 32.57
C ASN A 223 -19.39 5.96 33.21
N TYR A 224 -18.90 4.75 33.18
CA TYR A 224 -19.53 3.54 33.71
C TYR A 224 -18.81 2.99 34.95
N ASN A 225 -17.87 3.76 35.53
CA ASN A 225 -16.99 3.33 36.64
C ASN A 225 -16.12 2.09 36.29
N LEU A 226 -15.86 1.84 35.00
CA LEU A 226 -14.99 0.77 34.52
C LEU A 226 -13.55 1.28 34.49
N ASN A 227 -12.89 1.30 35.65
CA ASN A 227 -11.56 1.94 35.77
C ASN A 227 -10.40 1.03 35.41
N GLN A 228 -10.59 -0.28 35.44
CA GLN A 228 -9.56 -1.28 35.14
C GLN A 228 -9.89 -2.00 33.82
N ILE A 229 -9.57 -1.32 32.70
CA ILE A 229 -9.63 -1.94 31.36
C ILE A 229 -8.24 -2.33 30.94
N HIS A 230 -8.06 -3.59 30.60
CA HIS A 230 -6.78 -4.16 30.16
C HIS A 230 -6.96 -5.14 29.00
N GLN A 231 -5.85 -5.65 28.45
CA GLN A 231 -5.82 -6.59 27.31
C GLN A 231 -6.67 -6.14 26.11
N ILE A 232 -6.66 -4.82 25.81
CA ILE A 232 -7.38 -4.29 24.65
C ILE A 232 -6.68 -4.80 23.38
N LYS A 233 -7.39 -5.59 22.56
CA LYS A 233 -6.94 -6.13 21.28
C LYS A 233 -7.85 -5.62 20.18
N GLU A 234 -7.27 -5.30 19.02
CA GLU A 234 -7.98 -4.86 17.83
C GLU A 234 -8.01 -5.99 16.80
N HIS A 235 -9.19 -6.33 16.31
CA HIS A 235 -9.42 -7.27 15.24
C HIS A 235 -9.93 -6.52 14.03
N SER A 236 -9.08 -6.38 13.01
CA SER A 236 -9.43 -5.70 11.77
C SER A 236 -9.91 -6.71 10.72
N TYR A 237 -11.10 -6.46 10.20
CA TYR A 237 -11.69 -7.18 9.07
C TYR A 237 -11.95 -6.21 7.91
N GLY A 238 -10.99 -5.31 7.65
CA GLY A 238 -11.10 -4.26 6.66
C GLY A 238 -11.97 -3.09 7.15
N SER A 239 -13.18 -2.97 6.63
CA SER A 239 -14.11 -1.90 7.06
C SER A 239 -14.77 -2.15 8.43
N HIS A 240 -14.71 -3.40 8.93
CA HIS A 240 -15.23 -3.79 10.23
C HIS A 240 -14.09 -3.91 11.24
N LEU A 241 -14.20 -3.16 12.34
CA LEU A 241 -13.25 -3.17 13.45
C LEU A 241 -13.96 -3.68 14.70
N GLU A 242 -13.44 -4.76 15.27
CA GLU A 242 -13.90 -5.29 16.55
C GLU A 242 -12.78 -5.18 17.58
N TYR A 243 -13.16 -4.81 18.79
CA TYR A 243 -12.22 -4.76 19.93
C TYR A 243 -12.61 -5.81 20.96
N THR A 244 -11.65 -6.59 21.42
CA THR A 244 -11.80 -7.39 22.62
C THR A 244 -11.08 -6.73 23.77
N MET A 245 -11.69 -6.75 24.96
CA MET A 245 -11.10 -6.16 26.15
C MET A 245 -11.60 -6.85 27.41
N HIS A 246 -10.81 -6.76 28.48
CA HIS A 246 -11.15 -7.26 29.80
C HIS A 246 -11.43 -6.07 30.72
N VAL A 247 -12.43 -6.23 31.58
CA VAL A 247 -12.89 -5.21 32.52
C VAL A 247 -13.07 -5.86 33.89
N CYS A 248 -12.43 -5.30 34.90
CA CYS A 248 -12.63 -5.73 36.28
C CYS A 248 -13.87 -5.09 36.89
N MET A 249 -14.67 -5.89 37.60
CA MET A 249 -15.84 -5.47 38.35
C MET A 249 -15.79 -6.04 39.77
N GLN A 250 -16.45 -5.36 40.71
CA GLN A 250 -16.53 -5.83 42.11
C GLN A 250 -17.09 -7.25 42.19
N LYS A 251 -16.47 -8.10 43.02
CA LYS A 251 -16.82 -9.52 43.18
C LYS A 251 -18.30 -9.77 43.53
N ASN A 252 -18.96 -8.82 44.17
CA ASN A 252 -20.34 -8.94 44.58
C ASN A 252 -21.35 -8.37 43.54
N THR A 253 -20.86 -7.97 42.34
CA THR A 253 -21.74 -7.47 41.27
C THR A 253 -22.63 -8.60 40.76
N GLN A 254 -23.95 -8.41 40.84
CA GLN A 254 -24.89 -9.39 40.25
C GLN A 254 -24.74 -9.41 38.74
N ILE A 255 -24.83 -10.61 38.14
CA ILE A 255 -24.68 -10.84 36.68
C ILE A 255 -25.59 -9.90 35.89
N HIS A 256 -26.85 -9.72 36.30
CA HIS A 256 -27.79 -8.82 35.60
C HIS A 256 -27.30 -7.38 35.58
N GLY A 257 -26.82 -6.86 36.73
CA GLY A 257 -26.28 -5.51 36.83
C GLY A 257 -25.00 -5.31 36.00
N ALA A 258 -24.08 -6.31 36.03
CA ALA A 258 -22.88 -6.30 35.20
C ALA A 258 -23.24 -6.28 33.72
N HIS A 259 -24.19 -7.13 33.29
CA HIS A 259 -24.65 -7.18 31.91
C HIS A 259 -25.25 -5.83 31.44
N ASP A 260 -26.06 -5.17 32.25
CA ASP A 260 -26.66 -3.88 31.89
C ASP A 260 -25.62 -2.76 31.76
N ILE A 261 -24.61 -2.74 32.62
CA ILE A 261 -23.50 -1.77 32.53
C ILE A 261 -22.72 -2.01 31.22
N ILE A 262 -22.32 -3.26 30.96
CA ILE A 262 -21.54 -3.60 29.77
C ILE A 262 -22.34 -3.33 28.49
N ARG A 263 -23.63 -3.63 28.45
CA ARG A 263 -24.49 -3.34 27.31
C ARG A 263 -24.48 -1.85 26.99
N LYS A 264 -24.75 -0.97 27.99
CA LYS A 264 -24.72 0.49 27.82
C LYS A 264 -23.33 0.97 27.37
N PHE A 265 -22.26 0.44 27.94
CA PHE A 265 -20.89 0.75 27.53
C PHE A 265 -20.62 0.37 26.06
N LYS A 266 -21.03 -0.81 25.63
CA LYS A 266 -20.93 -1.25 24.23
C LYS A 266 -21.74 -0.37 23.27
N ASP A 267 -22.97 0.00 23.67
CA ASP A 267 -23.82 0.87 22.86
C ASP A 267 -23.16 2.26 22.69
N ASP A 268 -22.59 2.82 23.74
CA ASP A 268 -21.83 4.09 23.70
C ASP A 268 -20.58 3.99 22.80
N LEU A 269 -19.85 2.88 22.84
CA LEU A 269 -18.71 2.65 21.93
C LEU A 269 -19.16 2.59 20.47
N ARG A 270 -20.29 1.92 20.20
CA ARG A 270 -20.85 1.81 18.85
C ARG A 270 -21.35 3.17 18.34
N GLU A 271 -22.07 3.94 19.17
CA GLU A 271 -22.65 5.22 18.75
C GLU A 271 -21.58 6.31 18.59
N LYS A 272 -20.70 6.47 19.60
CA LYS A 272 -19.74 7.58 19.67
C LYS A 272 -18.46 7.35 18.88
N LEU A 273 -17.97 6.08 18.85
CA LEU A 273 -16.67 5.74 18.26
C LEU A 273 -16.79 4.85 17.02
N LYS A 274 -17.98 4.33 16.70
CA LYS A 274 -18.21 3.35 15.63
C LYS A 274 -17.37 2.07 15.83
N ILE A 275 -17.17 1.67 17.09
CA ILE A 275 -16.43 0.49 17.51
C ILE A 275 -17.40 -0.58 17.95
N GLU A 276 -17.24 -1.81 17.44
CA GLU A 276 -17.85 -3.00 18.02
C GLU A 276 -16.89 -3.61 19.06
N ALA A 277 -17.45 -4.06 20.19
CA ALA A 277 -16.63 -4.56 21.28
C ALA A 277 -17.21 -5.84 21.90
N THR A 278 -16.30 -6.81 22.12
CA THR A 278 -16.53 -7.95 22.99
C THR A 278 -15.81 -7.69 24.31
N VAL A 279 -16.55 -7.73 25.42
CA VAL A 279 -16.03 -7.37 26.74
C VAL A 279 -16.12 -8.59 27.64
N PHE A 280 -14.96 -9.00 28.15
CA PHE A 280 -14.86 -10.03 29.19
C PHE A 280 -14.88 -9.37 30.56
N ILE A 281 -15.72 -9.91 31.47
CA ILE A 281 -15.85 -9.43 32.85
C ILE A 281 -15.01 -10.30 33.74
N GLU A 282 -14.15 -9.69 34.54
CA GLU A 282 -13.32 -10.36 35.54
C GLU A 282 -13.61 -9.78 36.92
N PRO A 283 -13.56 -10.60 37.98
CA PRO A 283 -13.69 -10.10 39.35
C PRO A 283 -12.42 -9.33 39.75
N ASP A 284 -12.59 -8.23 40.50
CA ASP A 284 -11.49 -7.50 41.14
C ASP A 284 -10.75 -8.38 42.17
#